data_e8d44d3e081f00595fb4a56a96a4a81c
#
_entry.id   e8d44d3e081f00595fb4a56a96a4a81c
#
_cell.length_a   1.000
_cell.length_b   1.000
_cell.length_c   1.000
_cell.angle_alpha   90.00
_cell.angle_beta   90.00
_cell.angle_gamma   90.00
#
_symmetry.space_group_name_H-M   'P 1'
#
loop_
_entity.id
_entity.type
_entity.pdbx_description
1 polymer ?
#
loop_
_entity_poly.entity_id
_entity_poly.type
_entity_poly.pdbx_seq_one_letter_code
_entity_poly.pdbx_strand_id
1 'polypeptide(L)'
;MEEFIILDQSYLPEMVKLYKSAFYGEPWNDDWSDEEQLTEYIKEKSGGFHAINYGLLIDGALVAISLGQITHWWEGTNYVLDELCVSPNLQGIGIGTRFMELIEADLKTRDVKGIFLQTDSDKPAYKFYRKNGFNDISKHVSLFKGF
;
A
#
# COMPACT_ATOMS: atom_id res chain seq x y z
N MET A 1 3.80 -1.41 -21.80
CA MET A 1 2.76 -0.41 -21.59
C MET A 1 2.34 -0.36 -20.12
N GLU A 2 2.28 0.85 -19.58
CA GLU A 2 1.91 1.08 -18.17
C GLU A 2 0.43 1.44 -18.08
N GLU A 3 -0.27 0.85 -17.11
CA GLU A 3 -1.68 1.14 -16.88
C GLU A 3 -1.95 1.29 -15.38
N PHE A 4 -2.52 2.42 -14.98
CA PHE A 4 -2.90 2.71 -13.60
C PHE A 4 -4.39 2.48 -13.44
N ILE A 5 -4.79 1.61 -12.50
CA ILE A 5 -6.19 1.20 -12.34
C ILE A 5 -6.64 1.19 -10.89
N ILE A 6 -7.95 1.25 -10.70
CA ILE A 6 -8.60 0.91 -9.43
C ILE A 6 -8.83 -0.60 -9.45
N LEU A 7 -8.33 -1.28 -8.42
CA LEU A 7 -8.46 -2.73 -8.31
C LEU A 7 -9.77 -3.10 -7.60
N ASP A 8 -10.50 -4.03 -8.18
CA ASP A 8 -11.62 -4.67 -7.50
C ASP A 8 -11.20 -6.06 -7.00
N GLN A 9 -12.13 -6.79 -6.35
CA GLN A 9 -11.83 -8.09 -5.75
C GLN A 9 -11.52 -9.19 -6.78
N SER A 10 -11.78 -8.94 -8.07
CA SER A 10 -11.37 -9.92 -9.11
C SER A 10 -9.85 -10.03 -9.21
N TYR A 11 -9.12 -9.03 -8.71
CA TYR A 11 -7.65 -9.03 -8.66
C TYR A 11 -7.09 -9.68 -7.38
N LEU A 12 -7.94 -10.23 -6.52
CA LEU A 12 -7.46 -10.78 -5.24
C LEU A 12 -6.31 -11.79 -5.40
N PRO A 13 -6.36 -12.75 -6.32
CA PRO A 13 -5.24 -13.70 -6.49
C PRO A 13 -3.92 -13.00 -6.83
N GLU A 14 -3.95 -12.03 -7.72
CA GLU A 14 -2.76 -11.27 -8.12
C GLU A 14 -2.24 -10.39 -6.98
N MET A 15 -3.15 -9.76 -6.21
CA MET A 15 -2.77 -8.96 -5.03
C MET A 15 -2.06 -9.83 -3.99
N VAL A 16 -2.61 -11.01 -3.68
CA VAL A 16 -2.03 -11.96 -2.72
C VAL A 16 -0.62 -12.37 -3.17
N LYS A 17 -0.49 -12.74 -4.43
CA LYS A 17 0.80 -13.17 -5.01
C LYS A 17 1.84 -12.06 -4.95
N LEU A 18 1.47 -10.87 -5.38
CA LEU A 18 2.39 -9.72 -5.36
C LEU A 18 2.81 -9.35 -3.95
N TYR A 19 1.86 -9.27 -3.03
CA TYR A 19 2.13 -8.95 -1.63
C TYR A 19 3.12 -9.95 -1.02
N LYS A 20 2.87 -11.23 -1.20
CA LYS A 20 3.77 -12.27 -0.70
C LYS A 20 5.18 -12.12 -1.26
N SER A 21 5.29 -11.87 -2.57
CA SER A 21 6.60 -11.71 -3.21
C SER A 21 7.40 -10.54 -2.63
N ALA A 22 6.71 -9.48 -2.20
CA ALA A 22 7.37 -8.28 -1.66
C ALA A 22 7.76 -8.41 -0.19
N PHE A 23 6.95 -9.10 0.63
CA PHE A 23 7.13 -9.09 2.08
C PHE A 23 7.64 -10.40 2.68
N TYR A 24 7.53 -11.51 1.99
CA TYR A 24 8.04 -12.79 2.48
C TYR A 24 9.59 -12.81 2.48
N GLY A 25 10.21 -12.15 1.50
CA GLY A 25 11.66 -12.05 1.40
C GLY A 25 12.23 -10.81 2.07
N GLU A 26 13.53 -10.59 1.85
CA GLU A 26 14.26 -9.42 2.34
C GLU A 26 13.62 -8.12 1.83
N PRO A 27 13.64 -7.03 2.60
CA PRO A 27 14.18 -6.89 3.96
C PRO A 27 13.16 -7.20 5.06
N TRP A 28 11.90 -7.47 4.71
CA TRP A 28 10.83 -7.64 5.69
C TRP A 28 10.88 -9.00 6.37
N ASN A 29 11.10 -10.06 5.58
CA ASN A 29 11.17 -11.45 6.06
C ASN A 29 9.94 -11.88 6.88
N ASP A 30 8.76 -11.37 6.51
CA ASP A 30 7.51 -11.75 7.16
C ASP A 30 7.13 -13.16 6.74
N ASP A 31 6.86 -14.03 7.72
CA ASP A 31 6.51 -15.41 7.43
C ASP A 31 5.06 -15.56 6.97
N TRP A 32 4.85 -15.41 5.67
CA TRP A 32 3.56 -15.60 5.02
C TRP A 32 3.41 -17.01 4.42
N SER A 33 3.91 -18.02 5.12
CA SER A 33 3.77 -19.43 4.66
C SER A 33 2.35 -19.96 4.79
N ASP A 34 1.54 -19.39 5.69
CA ASP A 34 0.13 -19.73 5.83
C ASP A 34 -0.68 -18.97 4.78
N GLU A 35 -1.02 -19.66 3.69
CA GLU A 35 -1.74 -19.06 2.56
C GLU A 35 -3.18 -18.63 2.90
N GLU A 36 -3.83 -19.33 3.84
CA GLU A 36 -5.18 -18.94 4.27
C GLU A 36 -5.13 -17.63 5.06
N GLN A 37 -4.18 -17.51 5.97
CA GLN A 37 -3.98 -16.30 6.76
C GLN A 37 -3.65 -15.11 5.85
N LEU A 38 -2.78 -15.32 4.89
CA LEU A 38 -2.40 -14.29 3.91
C LEU A 38 -3.61 -13.83 3.09
N THR A 39 -4.38 -14.77 2.57
CA THR A 39 -5.55 -14.44 1.75
C THR A 39 -6.58 -13.67 2.56
N GLU A 40 -6.85 -14.08 3.79
CA GLU A 40 -7.76 -13.37 4.67
C GLU A 40 -7.26 -11.95 4.97
N TYR A 41 -5.96 -11.79 5.24
CA TYR A 41 -5.38 -10.47 5.47
C TYR A 41 -5.59 -9.54 4.28
N ILE A 42 -5.31 -9.99 3.06
CA ILE A 42 -5.48 -9.18 1.86
C ILE A 42 -6.95 -8.86 1.60
N LYS A 43 -7.86 -9.81 1.84
CA LYS A 43 -9.32 -9.55 1.77
C LYS A 43 -9.73 -8.44 2.73
N GLU A 44 -9.26 -8.51 3.97
CA GLU A 44 -9.58 -7.50 4.99
C GLU A 44 -9.08 -6.12 4.59
N LYS A 45 -7.83 -6.05 4.10
CA LYS A 45 -7.23 -4.76 3.72
C LYS A 45 -7.81 -4.18 2.43
N SER A 46 -8.28 -5.02 1.52
CA SER A 46 -8.78 -4.57 0.22
C SER A 46 -10.31 -4.52 0.11
N GLY A 47 -11.03 -5.18 1.01
CA GLY A 47 -12.48 -5.36 0.90
C GLY A 47 -13.34 -4.47 1.78
N GLY A 48 -12.77 -3.47 2.44
CA GLY A 48 -13.51 -2.61 3.35
C GLY A 48 -14.55 -1.74 2.65
N PHE A 49 -15.51 -1.24 3.43
CA PHE A 49 -16.63 -0.45 2.90
C PHE A 49 -16.18 0.81 2.15
N HIS A 50 -15.13 1.46 2.62
CA HIS A 50 -14.58 2.66 1.99
C HIS A 50 -13.23 2.38 1.31
N ALA A 51 -12.98 1.13 0.93
CA ALA A 51 -11.73 0.76 0.30
C ALA A 51 -11.57 1.41 -1.06
N ILE A 52 -10.37 1.89 -1.32
CA ILE A 52 -9.91 2.24 -2.67
C ILE A 52 -8.54 1.60 -2.81
N ASN A 53 -8.42 0.68 -3.75
CA ASN A 53 -7.20 -0.05 -4.01
C ASN A 53 -6.68 0.34 -5.38
N TYR A 54 -5.41 0.72 -5.43
CA TYR A 54 -4.78 1.10 -6.68
C TYR A 54 -3.83 0.02 -7.16
N GLY A 55 -3.74 -0.12 -8.46
CA GLY A 55 -2.81 -1.04 -9.09
C GLY A 55 -2.08 -0.39 -10.24
N LEU A 56 -0.85 -0.84 -10.47
CA LEU A 56 -0.09 -0.50 -11.66
C LEU A 56 0.19 -1.80 -12.40
N LEU A 57 -0.20 -1.81 -13.68
CA LEU A 57 0.06 -2.93 -14.57
C LEU A 57 1.14 -2.51 -15.56
N ILE A 58 2.06 -3.41 -15.85
CA ILE A 58 3.02 -3.24 -16.94
C ILE A 58 2.87 -4.46 -17.84
N ASP A 59 2.51 -4.21 -19.09
CA ASP A 59 2.23 -5.26 -20.09
C ASP A 59 1.24 -6.31 -19.56
N GLY A 60 0.21 -5.85 -18.86
CA GLY A 60 -0.85 -6.68 -18.32
C GLY A 60 -0.56 -7.37 -17.00
N ALA A 61 0.66 -7.26 -16.46
CA ALA A 61 1.03 -7.86 -15.18
C ALA A 61 0.94 -6.83 -14.05
N LEU A 62 0.30 -7.18 -12.96
CA LEU A 62 0.21 -6.34 -11.77
C LEU A 62 1.56 -6.27 -11.07
N VAL A 63 2.16 -5.08 -11.03
CA VAL A 63 3.52 -4.88 -10.52
C VAL A 63 3.58 -4.01 -9.27
N ALA A 64 2.52 -3.27 -8.96
CA ALA A 64 2.44 -2.47 -7.74
C ALA A 64 1.00 -2.43 -7.26
N ILE A 65 0.83 -2.41 -5.94
CA ILE A 65 -0.49 -2.27 -5.31
C ILE A 65 -0.43 -1.28 -4.16
N SER A 66 -1.56 -0.59 -3.96
CA SER A 66 -1.82 0.22 -2.77
C SER A 66 -3.18 -0.20 -2.24
N LEU A 67 -3.20 -0.72 -1.03
CA LEU A 67 -4.44 -1.11 -0.36
C LEU A 67 -4.73 -0.09 0.73
N GLY A 68 -5.89 0.52 0.66
CA GLY A 68 -6.24 1.55 1.62
C GLY A 68 -7.71 1.91 1.59
N GLN A 69 -8.07 2.88 2.41
CA GLN A 69 -9.46 3.29 2.56
C GLN A 69 -9.58 4.78 2.82
N ILE A 70 -10.71 5.34 2.45
CA ILE A 70 -11.04 6.73 2.70
C ILE A 70 -11.61 6.86 4.12
N THR A 71 -11.08 7.82 4.89
CA THR A 71 -11.55 8.13 6.25
C THR A 71 -11.94 9.59 6.31
N HIS A 72 -13.16 9.87 6.76
CA HIS A 72 -13.67 11.23 6.90
C HIS A 72 -13.35 11.75 8.31
N TRP A 73 -12.10 12.21 8.48
CA TRP A 73 -11.62 12.75 9.75
C TRP A 73 -12.08 14.20 9.90
N TRP A 74 -12.19 14.69 11.14
CA TRP A 74 -12.72 16.03 11.38
C TRP A 74 -11.89 17.14 10.76
N GLU A 75 -10.57 16.95 10.61
CA GLU A 75 -9.69 17.91 9.97
C GLU A 75 -9.68 17.83 8.44
N GLY A 76 -10.25 16.78 7.89
CA GLY A 76 -10.28 16.54 6.45
C GLY A 76 -10.30 15.07 6.10
N THR A 77 -10.73 14.78 4.89
CA THR A 77 -10.79 13.42 4.37
C THR A 77 -9.39 12.94 4.01
N ASN A 78 -9.01 11.79 4.54
CA ASN A 78 -7.72 11.18 4.32
C ASN A 78 -7.83 9.83 3.65
N TYR A 79 -6.79 9.45 2.94
CA TYR A 79 -6.56 8.08 2.50
C TYR A 79 -5.66 7.39 3.53
N VAL A 80 -6.18 6.36 4.18
CA VAL A 80 -5.38 5.54 5.09
C VAL A 80 -4.76 4.43 4.27
N LEU A 81 -3.46 4.56 4.02
CA LEU A 81 -2.69 3.60 3.23
C LEU A 81 -2.25 2.46 4.15
N ASP A 82 -2.88 1.31 4.00
CA ASP A 82 -2.56 0.15 4.84
C ASP A 82 -1.38 -0.64 4.29
N GLU A 83 -1.33 -0.85 2.97
CA GLU A 83 -0.27 -1.63 2.34
C GLU A 83 0.13 -1.01 1.00
N LEU A 84 1.44 -0.92 0.77
CA LEU A 84 2.01 -0.48 -0.50
C LEU A 84 3.19 -1.40 -0.83
N CYS A 85 3.19 -1.95 -2.02
CA CYS A 85 4.36 -2.68 -2.47
C CYS A 85 4.53 -2.62 -3.98
N VAL A 86 5.78 -2.81 -4.39
CA VAL A 86 6.20 -2.93 -5.78
C VAL A 86 6.88 -4.28 -5.95
N SER A 87 6.67 -4.93 -7.09
CA SER A 87 7.34 -6.19 -7.40
C SER A 87 8.84 -6.09 -7.14
N PRO A 88 9.44 -7.07 -6.42
CA PRO A 88 10.88 -7.01 -6.10
C PRO A 88 11.79 -6.80 -7.30
N ASN A 89 11.42 -7.35 -8.46
CA ASN A 89 12.20 -7.23 -9.68
C ASN A 89 12.26 -5.80 -10.23
N LEU A 90 11.35 -4.92 -9.78
CA LEU A 90 11.19 -3.57 -10.31
C LEU A 90 11.43 -2.49 -9.24
N GLN A 91 11.95 -2.86 -8.08
CA GLN A 91 12.32 -1.90 -7.04
C GLN A 91 13.60 -1.16 -7.42
N GLY A 92 13.74 0.07 -6.93
CA GLY A 92 14.94 0.87 -7.14
C GLY A 92 15.05 1.56 -8.50
N ILE A 93 14.02 1.50 -9.36
CA ILE A 93 14.01 2.14 -10.69
C ILE A 93 12.95 3.22 -10.84
N GLY A 94 12.39 3.71 -9.71
CA GLY A 94 11.47 4.84 -9.72
C GLY A 94 9.98 4.48 -9.86
N ILE A 95 9.63 3.21 -9.96
CA ILE A 95 8.23 2.78 -10.10
C ILE A 95 7.41 3.17 -8.87
N GLY A 96 7.95 2.98 -7.67
CA GLY A 96 7.25 3.36 -6.43
C GLY A 96 6.90 4.84 -6.38
N THR A 97 7.83 5.71 -6.74
CA THR A 97 7.61 7.16 -6.79
C THR A 97 6.57 7.51 -7.86
N ARG A 98 6.68 6.92 -9.04
CA ARG A 98 5.71 7.11 -10.13
C ARG A 98 4.31 6.68 -9.69
N PHE A 99 4.21 5.52 -9.04
CA PHE A 99 2.94 4.98 -8.54
C PHE A 99 2.34 5.92 -7.49
N MET A 100 3.15 6.41 -6.55
CA MET A 100 2.68 7.35 -5.53
C MET A 100 2.15 8.65 -6.15
N GLU A 101 2.82 9.17 -7.17
CA GLU A 101 2.36 10.37 -7.88
C GLU A 101 0.99 10.16 -8.54
N LEU A 102 0.77 8.99 -9.14
CA LEU A 102 -0.51 8.63 -9.76
C LEU A 102 -1.62 8.52 -8.70
N ILE A 103 -1.32 7.90 -7.56
CA ILE A 103 -2.25 7.78 -6.43
C ILE A 103 -2.64 9.18 -5.94
N GLU A 104 -1.66 10.03 -5.68
CA GLU A 104 -1.92 11.39 -5.22
C GLU A 104 -2.79 12.17 -6.18
N ALA A 105 -2.54 12.06 -7.48
CA ALA A 105 -3.33 12.74 -8.50
C ALA A 105 -4.79 12.29 -8.46
N ASP A 106 -5.04 10.99 -8.35
CA ASP A 106 -6.41 10.48 -8.27
C ASP A 106 -7.09 10.91 -6.98
N LEU A 107 -6.40 10.80 -5.85
CA LEU A 107 -6.95 11.20 -4.54
C LEU A 107 -7.33 12.68 -4.51
N LYS A 108 -6.55 13.53 -5.15
CA LYS A 108 -6.88 14.97 -5.26
C LYS A 108 -8.17 15.20 -6.03
N THR A 109 -8.46 14.40 -7.05
CA THR A 109 -9.74 14.50 -7.78
C THR A 109 -10.94 14.10 -6.91
N ARG A 110 -10.71 13.37 -5.83
CA ARG A 110 -11.74 12.92 -4.88
C ARG A 110 -11.83 13.82 -3.64
N ASP A 111 -11.17 14.98 -3.67
CA ASP A 111 -11.13 15.93 -2.57
C ASP A 111 -10.51 15.36 -1.28
N VAL A 112 -9.64 14.37 -1.43
CA VAL A 112 -8.84 13.82 -0.33
C VAL A 112 -7.69 14.77 -0.04
N LYS A 113 -7.45 15.06 1.24
CA LYS A 113 -6.50 16.10 1.66
C LYS A 113 -5.13 15.55 2.05
N GLY A 114 -5.01 14.27 2.32
CA GLY A 114 -3.73 13.69 2.72
C GLY A 114 -3.75 12.18 2.71
N ILE A 115 -2.56 11.61 2.89
CA ILE A 115 -2.35 10.18 3.01
C ILE A 115 -1.73 9.94 4.39
N PHE A 116 -2.36 9.08 5.18
CA PHE A 116 -1.84 8.62 6.46
C PHE A 116 -1.35 7.19 6.33
N LEU A 117 -0.19 6.90 6.89
CA LEU A 117 0.33 5.53 6.94
C LEU A 117 1.19 5.30 8.17
N GLN A 118 1.42 4.04 8.50
CA GLN A 118 2.39 3.61 9.49
C GLN A 118 3.40 2.70 8.83
N THR A 119 4.67 2.83 9.20
CA THR A 119 5.75 2.00 8.67
C THR A 119 6.82 1.83 9.73
N ASP A 120 7.69 0.85 9.53
CA ASP A 120 8.82 0.62 10.44
C ASP A 120 9.97 1.55 10.08
N SER A 121 10.46 2.30 11.08
CA SER A 121 11.52 3.30 10.86
C SER A 121 12.88 2.67 10.49
N ASP A 122 13.07 1.40 10.76
CA ASP A 122 14.32 0.67 10.47
C ASP A 122 14.31 -0.06 9.11
N LYS A 123 13.27 0.15 8.29
CA LYS A 123 13.14 -0.47 6.97
C LYS A 123 13.36 0.55 5.84
N PRO A 124 13.78 0.12 4.65
CA PRO A 124 13.98 1.03 3.51
C PRO A 124 12.73 1.82 3.11
N ALA A 125 11.53 1.28 3.38
CA ALA A 125 10.26 1.96 3.09
C ALA A 125 10.17 3.32 3.77
N TYR A 126 10.68 3.45 4.99
CA TYR A 126 10.66 4.72 5.70
C TYR A 126 11.37 5.83 4.90
N LYS A 127 12.54 5.54 4.37
CA LYS A 127 13.29 6.51 3.55
C LYS A 127 12.53 6.85 2.27
N PHE A 128 11.88 5.85 1.67
CA PHE A 128 11.06 6.05 0.49
C PHE A 128 9.92 7.04 0.78
N TYR A 129 9.21 6.85 1.87
CA TYR A 129 8.11 7.76 2.23
C TYR A 129 8.62 9.17 2.53
N ARG A 130 9.71 9.30 3.27
CA ARG A 130 10.32 10.61 3.56
C ARG A 130 10.71 11.33 2.27
N LYS A 131 11.33 10.63 1.35
CA LYS A 131 11.72 11.17 0.04
C LYS A 131 10.51 11.63 -0.77
N ASN A 132 9.37 10.98 -0.59
CA ASN A 132 8.13 11.31 -1.30
C ASN A 132 7.22 12.28 -0.55
N GLY A 133 7.77 13.02 0.41
CA GLY A 133 7.07 14.13 1.05
C GLY A 133 6.31 13.79 2.31
N PHE A 134 6.42 12.56 2.81
CA PHE A 134 5.77 12.17 4.06
C PHE A 134 6.61 12.66 5.25
N ASN A 135 5.93 13.17 6.26
CA ASN A 135 6.56 13.69 7.47
C ASN A 135 6.15 12.85 8.68
N ASP A 136 7.07 12.70 9.63
CA ASP A 136 6.79 11.96 10.86
C ASP A 136 5.71 12.67 11.67
N ILE A 137 4.78 11.89 12.23
CA ILE A 137 3.87 12.40 13.26
C ILE A 137 4.47 11.96 14.60
N SER A 138 5.44 12.74 15.08
CA SER A 138 6.33 12.35 16.19
C SER A 138 5.60 12.12 17.52
N LYS A 139 4.41 12.68 17.70
CA LYS A 139 3.61 12.48 18.91
C LYS A 139 2.76 11.20 18.88
N HIS A 140 2.66 10.55 17.73
CA HIS A 140 1.93 9.28 17.63
C HIS A 140 2.81 8.12 18.03
N VAL A 141 2.24 7.15 18.72
CA VAL A 141 2.91 5.89 19.07
C VAL A 141 1.98 4.74 18.71
N SER A 142 2.57 3.61 18.34
CA SER A 142 1.82 2.37 18.14
C SER A 142 1.94 1.53 19.41
N LEU A 143 0.81 1.02 19.90
CA LEU A 143 0.77 0.22 21.12
C LEU A 143 0.19 -1.15 20.79
N PHE A 144 0.75 -2.18 21.39
CA PHE A 144 0.30 -3.56 21.23
C PHE A 144 0.26 -4.26 22.57
N LYS A 145 -0.79 -5.06 22.82
CA LYS A 145 -0.87 -5.90 24.00
C LYS A 145 -1.10 -7.34 23.56
N GLY A 146 -0.12 -8.18 23.78
CA GLY A 146 -0.24 -9.61 23.50
C GLY A 146 -1.07 -10.34 24.58
N PHE A 147 -1.64 -11.45 24.20
CA PHE A 147 -2.41 -12.30 25.11
C PHE A 147 -1.75 -13.65 25.26
#